data_15fef3c8e09745b98c0e76536fc3af48
#
_entry.id   15fef3c8e09745b98c0e76536fc3af48
#
_cell.length_a   1.000
_cell.length_b   1.000
_cell.length_c   1.000
_cell.angle_alpha   90.00
_cell.angle_beta   90.00
_cell.angle_gamma   90.00
#
_symmetry.space_group_name_H-M   'P 1'
#
loop_
_entity.id
_entity.type
_entity.pdbx_description
1 polymer ?
#
loop_
_entity_poly.entity_id
_entity_poly.type
_entity_poly.pdbx_seq_one_letter_code
_entity_poly.pdbx_strand_id
1 'polypeptide(L)'
;LQQRLTPDRMVILGTAGSMWDHLFEGDEAFYEAGDAADKLTDAVKEKRVTFDHLAPLTPLLTARLGCEVCLDIIPYARDSTEQVDLLRIMAAHVNAGDRVDLDVTHGFRHLPMLAILAALHLRSVRRAEIGGIWYGAYDPDTREAPVHDLSGLLHIADWLQALHTYDKDGDYGVFASLIDNRACPRVDCLRQAAFYEQVNNIGQARGPLREFRQDLTGTSQDPLLKLFPEELLQRTAWVENRTLAERQYEMAKQFLEFGDYLRAAILGFESLLT
;
A
#
# COMPACT_ATOMS: atom_id res chain seq x y z
N LEU A 1 11.81 10.99 13.45
CA LEU A 1 10.53 10.39 13.13
C LEU A 1 9.76 9.98 14.39
N GLN A 2 10.35 9.18 15.29
CA GLN A 2 9.72 8.71 16.54
C GLN A 2 9.08 9.85 17.35
N GLN A 3 9.78 10.97 17.57
CA GLN A 3 9.23 12.14 18.27
C GLN A 3 8.02 12.79 17.57
N ARG A 4 7.93 12.65 16.26
CA ARG A 4 6.82 13.20 15.46
C ARG A 4 5.60 12.28 15.48
N LEU A 5 5.83 10.98 15.43
CA LEU A 5 4.76 9.97 15.38
C LEU A 5 4.23 9.60 16.78
N THR A 6 5.07 9.74 17.82
CA THR A 6 4.73 9.38 19.22
C THR A 6 4.05 8.01 19.33
N PRO A 7 4.72 6.92 18.88
CA PRO A 7 4.10 5.61 18.86
C PRO A 7 3.93 5.05 20.27
N ASP A 8 2.87 4.29 20.51
CA ASP A 8 2.68 3.52 21.75
C ASP A 8 3.70 2.38 21.84
N ARG A 9 4.04 1.79 20.69
CA ARG A 9 4.98 0.69 20.57
C ARG A 9 5.89 0.86 19.36
N MET A 10 7.17 0.57 19.54
CA MET A 10 8.18 0.54 18.48
C MET A 10 8.73 -0.87 18.31
N VAL A 11 8.65 -1.41 17.11
CA VAL A 11 9.24 -2.70 16.74
C VAL A 11 10.47 -2.43 15.89
N ILE A 12 11.65 -2.82 16.35
CA ILE A 12 12.90 -2.67 15.64
C ILE A 12 13.31 -4.05 15.11
N LEU A 13 13.36 -4.15 13.79
CA LEU A 13 13.70 -5.37 13.08
C LEU A 13 15.11 -5.28 12.51
N GLY A 14 15.91 -6.28 12.76
CA GLY A 14 17.25 -6.34 12.19
C GLY A 14 17.72 -7.77 12.01
N THR A 15 18.69 -7.99 11.14
CA THR A 15 19.29 -9.32 10.94
C THR A 15 20.30 -9.64 12.05
N ALA A 16 20.71 -10.89 12.14
CA ALA A 16 21.76 -11.29 13.06
C ALA A 16 23.10 -10.54 12.84
N GLY A 17 23.31 -9.99 11.65
CA GLY A 17 24.49 -9.20 11.31
C GLY A 17 24.29 -7.68 11.34
N SER A 18 23.15 -7.19 11.81
CA SER A 18 22.91 -5.75 11.96
C SER A 18 23.72 -5.18 13.13
N MET A 19 24.00 -3.87 13.06
CA MET A 19 24.74 -3.14 14.09
C MET A 19 23.83 -2.78 15.26
N TRP A 20 23.40 -3.77 16.00
CA TRP A 20 22.46 -3.63 17.12
C TRP A 20 22.99 -2.77 18.27
N ASP A 21 24.30 -2.77 18.49
CA ASP A 21 25.01 -1.96 19.47
C ASP A 21 24.85 -0.45 19.21
N HIS A 22 24.73 -0.02 17.96
CA HIS A 22 24.48 1.39 17.61
C HIS A 22 23.14 1.93 18.14
N LEU A 23 22.16 1.06 18.44
CA LEU A 23 20.91 1.49 19.07
C LEU A 23 21.17 2.10 20.47
N PHE A 24 22.27 1.76 21.10
CA PHE A 24 22.65 2.17 22.45
C PHE A 24 23.79 3.19 22.47
N GLU A 25 24.21 3.67 21.31
CA GLU A 25 25.31 4.63 21.23
C GLU A 25 24.99 5.91 22.02
N GLY A 26 25.95 6.32 22.88
CA GLY A 26 25.79 7.46 23.77
C GLY A 26 24.89 7.25 24.99
N ASP A 27 24.45 6.02 25.25
CA ASP A 27 23.62 5.67 26.40
C ASP A 27 24.50 5.17 27.55
N GLU A 28 24.61 5.97 28.62
CA GLU A 28 25.43 5.61 29.78
C GLU A 28 24.96 4.32 30.43
N ALA A 29 23.64 4.10 30.51
CA ALA A 29 23.03 2.89 31.08
C ALA A 29 23.41 1.61 30.30
N PHE A 30 23.73 1.73 29.01
CA PHE A 30 24.24 0.62 28.21
C PHE A 30 25.66 0.19 28.71
N TYR A 31 26.54 1.15 28.96
CA TYR A 31 27.86 0.83 29.45
C TYR A 31 27.84 0.31 30.90
N GLU A 32 26.89 0.76 31.71
CA GLU A 32 26.66 0.26 33.06
C GLU A 32 26.05 -1.17 33.08
N ALA A 33 25.45 -1.62 31.97
CA ALA A 33 24.95 -2.99 31.84
C ALA A 33 26.06 -4.08 31.78
N GLY A 34 27.32 -3.68 31.67
CA GLY A 34 28.51 -4.53 31.81
C GLY A 34 28.46 -5.75 30.88
N ASP A 35 28.44 -6.95 31.48
CA ASP A 35 28.48 -8.23 30.75
C ASP A 35 27.42 -8.34 29.58
N ALA A 36 26.22 -7.76 29.73
CA ALA A 36 25.23 -7.77 28.67
C ALA A 36 25.63 -6.90 27.46
N ALA A 37 26.19 -5.74 27.71
CA ALA A 37 26.69 -4.85 26.67
C ALA A 37 27.91 -5.46 25.94
N ASP A 38 28.84 -6.06 26.68
CA ASP A 38 30.01 -6.73 26.11
C ASP A 38 29.59 -7.90 25.21
N LYS A 39 28.65 -8.75 25.68
CA LYS A 39 28.12 -9.87 24.89
C LYS A 39 27.45 -9.41 23.61
N LEU A 40 26.63 -8.34 23.64
CA LEU A 40 26.03 -7.78 22.45
C LEU A 40 27.09 -7.27 21.47
N THR A 41 28.07 -6.49 21.96
CA THR A 41 29.16 -5.91 21.13
C THR A 41 29.97 -7.01 20.45
N ASP A 42 30.29 -8.10 21.15
CA ASP A 42 31.02 -9.22 20.57
C ASP A 42 30.17 -10.00 19.56
N ALA A 43 28.88 -10.21 19.87
CA ALA A 43 27.94 -10.87 18.93
C ALA A 43 27.74 -10.06 17.65
N VAL A 44 27.74 -8.70 17.73
CA VAL A 44 27.70 -7.81 16.55
C VAL A 44 28.94 -7.96 15.68
N LYS A 45 30.14 -7.94 16.28
CA LYS A 45 31.42 -8.15 15.56
C LYS A 45 31.44 -9.48 14.82
N GLU A 46 30.85 -10.53 15.44
CA GLU A 46 30.78 -11.87 14.87
C GLU A 46 29.55 -12.10 13.98
N LYS A 47 28.69 -11.08 13.83
CA LYS A 47 27.44 -11.12 13.01
C LYS A 47 26.50 -12.26 13.40
N ARG A 48 26.40 -12.57 14.68
CA ARG A 48 25.63 -13.67 15.26
C ARG A 48 24.69 -13.24 16.40
N VAL A 49 24.20 -12.01 16.31
CA VAL A 49 23.24 -11.50 17.32
C VAL A 49 21.99 -12.37 17.33
N THR A 50 21.54 -12.69 18.54
CA THR A 50 20.32 -13.45 18.80
C THR A 50 19.41 -12.67 19.75
N PHE A 51 18.18 -13.12 19.91
CA PHE A 51 17.24 -12.52 20.84
C PHE A 51 17.80 -12.47 22.29
N ASP A 52 18.54 -13.51 22.73
CA ASP A 52 19.11 -13.56 24.07
C ASP A 52 20.16 -12.47 24.35
N HIS A 53 20.80 -11.92 23.30
CA HIS A 53 21.70 -10.78 23.43
C HIS A 53 20.92 -9.46 23.55
N LEU A 54 19.73 -9.36 22.97
CA LEU A 54 18.92 -8.14 22.91
C LEU A 54 17.96 -8.01 24.11
N ALA A 55 17.40 -9.12 24.58
CA ALA A 55 16.36 -9.12 25.61
C ALA A 55 16.79 -8.41 26.92
N PRO A 56 18.02 -8.58 27.45
CA PRO A 56 18.43 -7.88 28.66
C PRO A 56 18.55 -6.36 28.51
N LEU A 57 18.77 -5.88 27.28
CA LEU A 57 19.02 -4.47 26.96
C LEU A 57 17.76 -3.74 26.44
N THR A 58 16.72 -4.46 26.05
CA THR A 58 15.45 -3.89 25.58
C THR A 58 14.84 -2.88 26.57
N PRO A 59 14.84 -3.10 27.90
CA PRO A 59 14.31 -2.14 28.86
C PRO A 59 14.99 -0.78 28.83
N LEU A 60 16.27 -0.71 28.47
CA LEU A 60 17.01 0.56 28.34
C LEU A 60 16.44 1.41 27.20
N LEU A 61 16.15 0.78 26.06
CA LEU A 61 15.51 1.47 24.92
C LEU A 61 14.09 1.91 25.26
N THR A 62 13.33 1.07 25.96
CA THR A 62 11.98 1.43 26.42
C THR A 62 12.01 2.67 27.31
N ALA A 63 12.92 2.71 28.28
CA ALA A 63 13.08 3.88 29.15
C ALA A 63 13.51 5.14 28.39
N ARG A 64 14.45 5.02 27.45
CA ARG A 64 14.97 6.14 26.65
C ARG A 64 13.96 6.68 25.65
N LEU A 65 13.20 5.81 24.98
CA LEU A 65 12.27 6.19 23.93
C LEU A 65 10.87 6.57 24.47
N GLY A 66 10.56 6.18 25.71
CA GLY A 66 9.26 6.49 26.35
C GLY A 66 8.08 5.76 25.77
N CYS A 67 8.30 4.64 25.05
CA CYS A 67 7.26 3.76 24.51
C CYS A 67 7.68 2.30 24.67
N GLU A 68 6.76 1.36 24.52
CA GLU A 68 7.09 -0.06 24.47
C GLU A 68 8.03 -0.36 23.31
N VAL A 69 9.15 -1.03 23.57
CA VAL A 69 10.10 -1.44 22.53
C VAL A 69 10.13 -2.96 22.42
N CYS A 70 10.04 -3.45 21.18
CA CYS A 70 10.28 -4.83 20.82
C CYS A 70 11.46 -4.90 19.85
N LEU A 71 12.43 -5.76 20.13
CA LEU A 71 13.54 -6.07 19.24
C LEU A 71 13.36 -7.48 18.69
N ASP A 72 13.43 -7.64 17.36
CA ASP A 72 13.26 -8.97 16.76
C ASP A 72 14.28 -9.20 15.64
N ILE A 73 14.74 -10.44 15.54
CA ILE A 73 15.71 -10.88 14.54
C ILE A 73 14.98 -11.38 13.32
N ILE A 74 15.24 -10.77 12.18
CA ILE A 74 14.67 -11.15 10.90
C ILE A 74 15.71 -11.88 10.04
N PRO A 75 15.26 -12.76 9.12
CA PRO A 75 16.13 -13.35 8.10
C PRO A 75 16.65 -12.28 7.13
N TYR A 76 17.66 -12.62 6.37
CA TYR A 76 18.25 -11.72 5.36
C TYR A 76 17.39 -11.55 4.10
N ALA A 77 16.28 -12.27 3.99
CA ALA A 77 15.34 -12.26 2.86
C ALA A 77 16.01 -12.59 1.51
N ARG A 78 16.93 -13.56 1.49
CA ARG A 78 17.72 -13.97 0.32
C ARG A 78 16.93 -14.78 -0.70
N ASP A 79 15.92 -15.50 -0.23
CA ASP A 79 15.04 -16.34 -1.03
C ASP A 79 13.56 -16.16 -0.64
N SER A 80 12.69 -16.85 -1.37
CA SER A 80 11.24 -16.74 -1.16
C SER A 80 10.80 -17.21 0.24
N THR A 81 11.48 -18.17 0.83
CA THR A 81 11.17 -18.68 2.17
C THR A 81 11.49 -17.61 3.22
N GLU A 82 12.71 -17.07 3.17
CA GLU A 82 13.13 -15.99 4.07
C GLU A 82 12.26 -14.73 3.90
N GLN A 83 11.83 -14.40 2.67
CA GLN A 83 10.94 -13.28 2.40
C GLN A 83 9.55 -13.47 3.02
N VAL A 84 8.98 -14.68 2.91
CA VAL A 84 7.72 -15.01 3.56
C VAL A 84 7.85 -14.99 5.09
N ASP A 85 8.95 -15.51 5.63
CA ASP A 85 9.21 -15.48 7.07
C ASP A 85 9.33 -14.06 7.60
N LEU A 86 9.97 -13.16 6.86
CA LEU A 86 10.02 -11.73 7.20
C LEU A 86 8.61 -11.15 7.32
N LEU A 87 7.74 -11.36 6.33
CA LEU A 87 6.36 -10.87 6.37
C LEU A 87 5.56 -11.46 7.54
N ARG A 88 5.79 -12.73 7.85
CA ARG A 88 5.16 -13.41 8.99
C ARG A 88 5.61 -12.83 10.32
N ILE A 89 6.91 -12.55 10.50
CA ILE A 89 7.45 -11.90 11.69
C ILE A 89 6.84 -10.51 11.85
N MET A 90 6.85 -9.68 10.80
CA MET A 90 6.22 -8.36 10.84
C MET A 90 4.74 -8.44 11.23
N ALA A 91 4.00 -9.37 10.65
CA ALA A 91 2.57 -9.54 10.93
C ALA A 91 2.29 -10.04 12.36
N ALA A 92 3.23 -10.72 13.00
CA ALA A 92 3.08 -11.18 14.39
C ALA A 92 3.06 -10.02 15.39
N HIS A 93 3.65 -8.89 15.04
CA HIS A 93 3.66 -7.68 15.86
C HIS A 93 2.45 -6.77 15.66
N VAL A 94 1.53 -7.09 14.73
CA VAL A 94 0.44 -6.21 14.35
C VAL A 94 -0.91 -6.86 14.61
N ASN A 95 -1.79 -6.17 15.33
CA ASN A 95 -3.17 -6.56 15.57
C ASN A 95 -4.13 -5.90 14.59
N ALA A 96 -5.34 -6.43 14.50
CA ALA A 96 -6.38 -5.83 13.69
C ALA A 96 -6.77 -4.45 14.25
N GLY A 97 -6.77 -3.46 13.35
CA GLY A 97 -7.08 -2.06 13.70
C GLY A 97 -5.88 -1.25 14.20
N ASP A 98 -4.70 -1.85 14.36
CA ASP A 98 -3.49 -1.09 14.66
C ASP A 98 -3.18 -0.11 13.51
N ARG A 99 -2.69 1.08 13.88
CA ARG A 99 -2.07 2.00 12.94
C ARG A 99 -0.56 1.73 12.91
N VAL A 100 -0.05 1.44 11.72
CA VAL A 100 1.35 1.06 11.51
C VAL A 100 2.05 2.07 10.63
N ASP A 101 3.14 2.62 11.13
CA ASP A 101 4.08 3.46 10.39
C ASP A 101 5.37 2.69 10.16
N LEU A 102 5.82 2.59 8.91
CA LEU A 102 7.03 1.83 8.54
C LEU A 102 8.18 2.80 8.29
N ASP A 103 9.29 2.66 9.02
CA ASP A 103 10.54 3.36 8.74
C ASP A 103 11.50 2.44 7.98
N VAL A 104 11.82 2.82 6.75
CA VAL A 104 12.70 2.05 5.85
C VAL A 104 14.04 2.75 5.60
N THR A 105 14.41 3.67 6.46
CA THR A 105 15.65 4.46 6.34
C THR A 105 16.89 3.58 6.42
N HIS A 106 16.89 2.60 7.30
CA HIS A 106 18.03 1.74 7.58
C HIS A 106 17.81 0.31 7.12
N GLY A 107 18.86 -0.33 6.64
CA GLY A 107 18.83 -1.73 6.25
C GLY A 107 19.41 -2.00 4.85
N PHE A 108 19.31 -3.25 4.42
CA PHE A 108 19.73 -3.65 3.07
C PHE A 108 18.81 -3.05 2.01
N ARG A 109 19.36 -2.73 0.83
CA ARG A 109 18.63 -2.04 -0.27
C ARG A 109 17.36 -2.74 -0.74
N HIS A 110 17.23 -4.05 -0.55
CA HIS A 110 16.03 -4.82 -0.91
C HIS A 110 14.92 -4.76 0.16
N LEU A 111 15.25 -4.43 1.42
CA LEU A 111 14.25 -4.35 2.50
C LEU A 111 13.18 -3.26 2.27
N PRO A 112 13.52 -2.05 1.78
CA PRO A 112 12.50 -1.07 1.40
C PRO A 112 11.51 -1.58 0.35
N MET A 113 11.95 -2.43 -0.58
CA MET A 113 11.04 -3.06 -1.56
C MET A 113 10.08 -4.03 -0.88
N LEU A 114 10.56 -4.81 0.07
CA LEU A 114 9.73 -5.72 0.87
C LEU A 114 8.79 -4.96 1.82
N ALA A 115 9.15 -3.76 2.27
CA ALA A 115 8.29 -2.95 3.13
C ALA A 115 6.98 -2.54 2.45
N ILE A 116 6.99 -2.29 1.13
CA ILE A 116 5.77 -2.02 0.37
C ILE A 116 4.86 -3.26 0.38
N LEU A 117 5.44 -4.43 0.11
CA LEU A 117 4.69 -5.70 0.16
C LEU A 117 4.22 -6.00 1.59
N ALA A 118 5.03 -5.70 2.61
CA ALA A 118 4.64 -5.82 4.00
C ALA A 118 3.46 -4.91 4.35
N ALA A 119 3.48 -3.65 3.93
CA ALA A 119 2.37 -2.72 4.13
C ALA A 119 1.07 -3.25 3.50
N LEU A 120 1.13 -3.74 2.25
CA LEU A 120 -0.01 -4.35 1.57
C LEU A 120 -0.51 -5.62 2.30
N HIS A 121 0.42 -6.47 2.76
CA HIS A 121 0.10 -7.66 3.53
C HIS A 121 -0.57 -7.33 4.87
N LEU A 122 -0.01 -6.40 5.64
CA LEU A 122 -0.56 -5.97 6.94
C LEU A 122 -1.96 -5.37 6.76
N ARG A 123 -2.17 -4.54 5.76
CA ARG A 123 -3.47 -3.95 5.45
C ARG A 123 -4.50 -5.02 5.07
N SER A 124 -4.13 -5.98 4.23
CA SER A 124 -5.06 -6.98 3.70
C SER A 124 -5.33 -8.12 4.69
N VAL A 125 -4.30 -8.62 5.38
CA VAL A 125 -4.39 -9.82 6.24
C VAL A 125 -4.66 -9.46 7.69
N ARG A 126 -4.03 -8.39 8.20
CA ARG A 126 -4.20 -7.94 9.58
C ARG A 126 -5.26 -6.84 9.72
N ARG A 127 -5.76 -6.27 8.61
CA ARG A 127 -6.68 -5.13 8.62
C ARG A 127 -6.10 -3.94 9.39
N ALA A 128 -4.79 -3.77 9.31
CA ALA A 128 -4.10 -2.64 9.89
C ALA A 128 -4.27 -1.39 9.03
N GLU A 129 -4.28 -0.22 9.65
CA GLU A 129 -4.17 1.06 8.98
C GLU A 129 -2.69 1.36 8.74
N ILE A 130 -2.28 1.64 7.50
CA ILE A 130 -0.92 2.08 7.21
C ILE A 130 -0.88 3.60 7.29
N GLY A 131 -0.24 4.13 8.33
CA GLY A 131 -0.09 5.56 8.58
C GLY A 131 0.91 6.22 7.65
N GLY A 132 2.00 5.52 7.33
CA GLY A 132 3.03 6.01 6.41
C GLY A 132 4.14 4.99 6.15
N ILE A 133 4.87 5.23 5.05
CA ILE A 133 6.17 4.58 4.76
C ILE A 133 7.21 5.69 4.69
N TRP A 134 8.11 5.71 5.65
CA TRP A 134 9.02 6.81 5.87
C TRP A 134 10.45 6.45 5.46
N TYR A 135 11.12 7.35 4.76
CA TYR A 135 12.49 7.19 4.33
C TYR A 135 13.30 8.46 4.63
N GLY A 136 14.33 8.33 5.44
CA GLY A 136 15.30 9.40 5.72
C GLY A 136 16.42 9.39 4.66
N ALA A 137 16.47 10.43 3.84
CA ALA A 137 17.47 10.58 2.80
C ALA A 137 18.61 11.48 3.31
N TYR A 138 19.68 10.88 3.82
CA TYR A 138 20.86 11.66 4.23
C TYR A 138 21.61 12.20 3.01
N ASP A 139 21.75 13.53 2.97
CA ASP A 139 22.57 14.23 1.99
C ASP A 139 23.93 14.62 2.62
N PRO A 140 25.04 14.04 2.18
CA PRO A 140 26.36 14.33 2.73
C PRO A 140 26.84 15.76 2.43
N ASP A 141 26.35 16.40 1.37
CA ASP A 141 26.78 17.74 0.97
C ASP A 141 26.14 18.81 1.85
N THR A 142 24.84 18.69 2.13
CA THR A 142 24.10 19.61 3.00
C THR A 142 24.13 19.19 4.46
N ARG A 143 24.47 17.93 4.78
CA ARG A 143 24.38 17.29 6.09
C ARG A 143 22.97 17.26 6.66
N GLU A 144 21.97 17.33 5.79
CA GLU A 144 20.56 17.20 6.14
C GLU A 144 20.08 15.79 5.89
N ALA A 145 19.05 15.38 6.61
CA ALA A 145 18.37 14.09 6.41
C ALA A 145 16.86 14.31 6.29
N PRO A 146 16.38 14.86 5.18
CA PRO A 146 14.95 15.05 4.99
C PRO A 146 14.23 13.70 5.03
N VAL A 147 13.07 13.67 5.68
CA VAL A 147 12.21 12.48 5.76
C VAL A 147 11.16 12.56 4.68
N HIS A 148 11.19 11.61 3.76
CA HIS A 148 10.22 11.47 2.68
C HIS A 148 9.12 10.50 3.06
N ASP A 149 7.88 10.84 2.70
CA ASP A 149 6.74 9.95 2.76
C ASP A 149 6.60 9.20 1.41
N LEU A 150 6.74 7.88 1.46
CA LEU A 150 6.62 6.99 0.30
C LEU A 150 5.23 6.35 0.19
N SER A 151 4.25 6.77 0.98
CA SER A 151 2.88 6.22 0.97
C SER A 151 2.19 6.34 -0.39
N GLY A 152 2.62 7.29 -1.24
CA GLY A 152 2.17 7.39 -2.62
C GLY A 152 2.32 6.10 -3.42
N LEU A 153 3.30 5.25 -3.08
CA LEU A 153 3.47 3.94 -3.72
C LEU A 153 2.32 2.98 -3.40
N LEU A 154 1.73 3.06 -2.21
CA LEU A 154 0.55 2.28 -1.84
C LEU A 154 -0.67 2.73 -2.64
N HIS A 155 -0.83 4.03 -2.86
CA HIS A 155 -1.91 4.54 -3.69
C HIS A 155 -1.80 4.06 -5.14
N ILE A 156 -0.57 4.00 -5.69
CA ILE A 156 -0.34 3.41 -7.02
C ILE A 156 -0.74 1.93 -7.02
N ALA A 157 -0.37 1.18 -6.00
CA ALA A 157 -0.75 -0.23 -5.86
C ALA A 157 -2.27 -0.41 -5.78
N ASP A 158 -3.00 0.48 -5.09
CA ASP A 158 -4.46 0.47 -5.03
C ASP A 158 -5.10 0.71 -6.41
N TRP A 159 -4.54 1.63 -7.19
CA TRP A 159 -4.97 1.85 -8.57
C TRP A 159 -4.75 0.62 -9.45
N LEU A 160 -3.57 -0.01 -9.38
CA LEU A 160 -3.28 -1.24 -10.13
C LEU A 160 -4.23 -2.39 -9.73
N GLN A 161 -4.54 -2.51 -8.43
CA GLN A 161 -5.51 -3.49 -7.95
C GLN A 161 -6.93 -3.18 -8.47
N ALA A 162 -7.34 -1.92 -8.48
CA ALA A 162 -8.63 -1.51 -9.01
C ALA A 162 -8.75 -1.78 -10.52
N LEU A 163 -7.69 -1.52 -11.30
CA LEU A 163 -7.61 -1.88 -12.72
C LEU A 163 -7.78 -3.39 -12.91
N HIS A 164 -7.07 -4.19 -12.13
CA HIS A 164 -7.19 -5.65 -12.18
C HIS A 164 -8.59 -6.15 -11.80
N THR A 165 -9.22 -5.53 -10.79
CA THR A 165 -10.60 -5.84 -10.40
C THR A 165 -11.57 -5.50 -11.53
N TYR A 166 -11.40 -4.34 -12.16
CA TYR A 166 -12.21 -3.98 -13.32
C TYR A 166 -12.03 -4.98 -14.47
N ASP A 167 -10.80 -5.33 -14.82
CA ASP A 167 -10.52 -6.26 -15.93
C ASP A 167 -11.12 -7.66 -15.69
N LYS A 168 -11.35 -8.01 -14.42
CA LYS A 168 -11.97 -9.28 -14.03
C LYS A 168 -13.50 -9.20 -13.97
N ASP A 169 -14.01 -8.16 -13.32
CA ASP A 169 -15.43 -8.10 -12.91
C ASP A 169 -16.25 -7.03 -13.68
N GLY A 170 -15.56 -6.14 -14.41
CA GLY A 170 -16.18 -5.05 -15.16
C GLY A 170 -16.69 -3.89 -14.30
N ASP A 171 -16.40 -3.88 -12.98
CA ASP A 171 -16.87 -2.82 -12.08
C ASP A 171 -15.87 -1.66 -12.01
N TYR A 172 -16.16 -0.57 -12.71
CA TYR A 172 -15.38 0.65 -12.62
C TYR A 172 -15.74 1.55 -11.42
N GLY A 173 -16.76 1.21 -10.66
CA GLY A 173 -17.09 1.89 -9.40
C GLY A 173 -15.97 1.80 -8.37
N VAL A 174 -15.09 0.78 -8.47
CA VAL A 174 -13.91 0.61 -7.61
C VAL A 174 -12.95 1.80 -7.67
N PHE A 175 -12.85 2.48 -8.80
CA PHE A 175 -11.99 3.66 -8.94
C PHE A 175 -12.50 4.88 -8.17
N ALA A 176 -13.81 4.97 -7.95
CA ALA A 176 -14.41 6.13 -7.33
C ALA A 176 -13.97 6.35 -5.87
N SER A 177 -13.47 5.33 -5.19
CA SER A 177 -12.89 5.45 -3.85
C SER A 177 -11.45 5.94 -3.84
N LEU A 178 -10.76 5.90 -4.99
CA LEU A 178 -9.36 6.24 -5.16
C LEU A 178 -9.17 7.68 -5.68
N ILE A 179 -10.22 8.27 -6.22
CA ILE A 179 -10.19 9.60 -6.82
C ILE A 179 -10.56 10.66 -5.78
N ASP A 180 -9.72 11.66 -5.61
CA ASP A 180 -10.04 12.80 -4.74
C ASP A 180 -11.20 13.63 -5.32
N ASN A 181 -12.28 13.79 -4.55
CA ASN A 181 -13.45 14.60 -4.91
C ASN A 181 -13.09 16.07 -5.23
N ARG A 182 -11.99 16.58 -4.68
CA ARG A 182 -11.50 17.94 -5.00
C ARG A 182 -10.90 18.02 -6.39
N ALA A 183 -10.25 16.94 -6.80
CA ALA A 183 -9.61 16.85 -8.12
C ALA A 183 -10.59 16.43 -9.23
N CYS A 184 -11.63 15.68 -8.88
CA CYS A 184 -12.71 15.25 -9.77
C CYS A 184 -14.06 15.38 -9.07
N PRO A 185 -14.74 16.55 -9.18
CA PRO A 185 -16.01 16.80 -8.50
C PRO A 185 -17.14 15.85 -8.92
N ARG A 186 -17.03 15.21 -10.09
CA ARG A 186 -18.02 14.30 -10.64
C ARG A 186 -17.71 12.82 -10.40
N VAL A 187 -16.84 12.52 -9.44
CA VAL A 187 -16.50 11.12 -9.11
C VAL A 187 -17.72 10.29 -8.71
N ASP A 188 -18.75 10.90 -8.09
CA ASP A 188 -19.98 10.20 -7.74
C ASP A 188 -20.80 9.78 -8.97
N CYS A 189 -20.64 10.45 -10.11
CA CYS A 189 -21.21 10.02 -11.38
C CYS A 189 -20.63 8.65 -11.81
N LEU A 190 -19.37 8.36 -11.48
CA LEU A 190 -18.76 7.07 -11.76
C LEU A 190 -19.43 5.94 -10.94
N ARG A 191 -19.69 6.17 -9.66
CA ARG A 191 -20.42 5.20 -8.81
C ARG A 191 -21.85 4.98 -9.32
N GLN A 192 -22.53 6.06 -9.69
CA GLN A 192 -23.87 5.99 -10.20
C GLN A 192 -23.94 5.23 -11.53
N ALA A 193 -23.00 5.47 -12.44
CA ALA A 193 -22.92 4.77 -13.70
C ALA A 193 -22.65 3.27 -13.49
N ALA A 194 -21.68 2.93 -12.62
CA ALA A 194 -21.39 1.54 -12.27
C ALA A 194 -22.62 0.81 -11.70
N PHE A 195 -23.37 1.47 -10.82
CA PHE A 195 -24.61 0.90 -10.30
C PHE A 195 -25.62 0.59 -11.42
N TYR A 196 -25.83 1.52 -12.36
CA TYR A 196 -26.76 1.28 -13.47
C TYR A 196 -26.30 0.16 -14.40
N GLU A 197 -24.99 0.03 -14.64
CA GLU A 197 -24.46 -1.11 -15.39
C GLU A 197 -24.68 -2.44 -14.68
N GLN A 198 -24.44 -2.49 -13.37
CA GLN A 198 -24.64 -3.73 -12.60
C GLN A 198 -26.08 -4.23 -12.65
N VAL A 199 -27.07 -3.33 -12.83
CA VAL A 199 -28.47 -3.69 -13.01
C VAL A 199 -28.92 -3.73 -14.47
N ASN A 200 -27.97 -3.84 -15.40
CA ASN A 200 -28.17 -3.90 -16.86
C ASN A 200 -28.91 -2.68 -17.45
N ASN A 201 -28.89 -1.55 -16.78
CA ASN A 201 -29.54 -0.32 -17.27
C ASN A 201 -28.54 0.60 -17.99
N ILE A 202 -28.06 0.14 -19.15
CA ILE A 202 -27.04 0.81 -19.96
C ILE A 202 -27.50 2.22 -20.41
N GLY A 203 -28.81 2.37 -20.63
CA GLY A 203 -29.39 3.68 -21.00
C GLY A 203 -29.16 4.75 -19.93
N GLN A 204 -29.37 4.41 -18.65
CA GLN A 204 -29.20 5.33 -17.52
C GLN A 204 -27.71 5.50 -17.13
N ALA A 205 -26.85 4.51 -17.34
CA ALA A 205 -25.44 4.58 -17.05
C ALA A 205 -24.71 5.63 -17.89
N ARG A 206 -25.18 5.89 -19.12
CA ARG A 206 -24.53 6.78 -20.09
C ARG A 206 -24.35 8.21 -19.60
N GLY A 207 -25.41 8.82 -19.04
CA GLY A 207 -25.39 10.22 -18.62
C GLY A 207 -24.29 10.51 -17.60
N PRO A 208 -24.35 9.88 -16.42
CA PRO A 208 -23.34 10.04 -15.39
C PRO A 208 -21.91 9.74 -15.88
N LEU A 209 -21.75 8.68 -16.68
CA LEU A 209 -20.43 8.31 -17.18
C LEU A 209 -19.82 9.34 -18.15
N ARG A 210 -20.64 9.95 -19.00
CA ARG A 210 -20.20 11.05 -19.87
C ARG A 210 -19.78 12.28 -19.07
N GLU A 211 -20.51 12.60 -18.02
CA GLU A 211 -20.14 13.71 -17.13
C GLU A 211 -18.79 13.47 -16.43
N PHE A 212 -18.57 12.26 -15.91
CA PHE A 212 -17.28 11.88 -15.34
C PHE A 212 -16.15 11.97 -16.36
N ARG A 213 -16.34 11.47 -17.58
CA ARG A 213 -15.34 11.53 -18.66
C ARG A 213 -14.90 12.95 -19.04
N GLN A 214 -15.79 13.95 -18.88
CA GLN A 214 -15.43 15.35 -19.09
C GLN A 214 -14.38 15.83 -18.07
N ASP A 215 -14.44 15.36 -16.84
CA ASP A 215 -13.44 15.70 -15.82
C ASP A 215 -12.08 15.02 -16.11
N LEU A 216 -12.09 13.80 -16.67
CA LEU A 216 -10.85 13.09 -17.04
C LEU A 216 -10.08 13.81 -18.17
N THR A 217 -10.80 14.42 -19.11
CA THR A 217 -10.19 15.17 -20.24
C THR A 217 -9.80 16.59 -19.86
N GLY A 218 -10.21 17.05 -18.67
CA GLY A 218 -9.86 18.36 -18.12
C GLY A 218 -8.47 18.39 -17.47
N THR A 219 -8.14 19.53 -16.86
CA THR A 219 -6.89 19.72 -16.10
C THR A 219 -7.03 19.20 -14.68
N SER A 220 -7.11 17.88 -14.49
CA SER A 220 -7.08 17.31 -13.16
C SER A 220 -5.77 17.63 -12.42
N GLN A 221 -5.87 18.01 -11.15
CA GLN A 221 -4.72 18.26 -10.27
C GLN A 221 -4.24 16.99 -9.55
N ASP A 222 -4.99 15.90 -9.65
CA ASP A 222 -4.61 14.62 -9.04
C ASP A 222 -3.46 13.96 -9.83
N PRO A 223 -2.27 13.78 -9.22
CA PRO A 223 -1.14 13.14 -9.89
C PRO A 223 -1.43 11.68 -10.30
N LEU A 224 -2.22 10.96 -9.50
CA LEU A 224 -2.56 9.55 -9.76
C LEU A 224 -3.55 9.44 -10.91
N LEU A 225 -4.55 10.33 -10.96
CA LEU A 225 -5.49 10.37 -12.07
C LEU A 225 -4.77 10.70 -13.39
N LYS A 226 -3.67 11.48 -13.35
CA LYS A 226 -2.82 11.74 -14.53
C LYS A 226 -2.04 10.51 -15.00
N LEU A 227 -1.85 9.53 -14.17
CA LEU A 227 -1.16 8.28 -14.53
C LEU A 227 -2.06 7.30 -15.30
N PHE A 228 -3.39 7.34 -15.05
CA PHE A 228 -4.35 6.36 -15.55
C PHE A 228 -5.52 6.91 -16.41
N PRO A 229 -5.49 8.11 -16.97
CA PRO A 229 -6.65 8.66 -17.65
C PRO A 229 -7.00 7.89 -18.92
N GLU A 230 -6.00 7.48 -19.69
CA GLU A 230 -6.19 6.73 -20.95
C GLU A 230 -6.85 5.38 -20.67
N GLU A 231 -6.43 4.70 -19.61
CA GLU A 231 -6.99 3.44 -19.16
C GLU A 231 -8.48 3.56 -18.80
N LEU A 232 -8.85 4.60 -18.06
CA LEU A 232 -10.25 4.85 -17.70
C LEU A 232 -11.07 5.26 -18.92
N LEU A 233 -10.52 6.09 -19.81
CA LEU A 233 -11.20 6.51 -21.04
C LEU A 233 -11.45 5.32 -21.97
N GLN A 234 -10.49 4.39 -22.09
CA GLN A 234 -10.63 3.21 -22.92
C GLN A 234 -11.72 2.28 -22.38
N ARG A 235 -11.69 1.98 -21.07
CA ARG A 235 -12.66 1.09 -20.41
C ARG A 235 -14.10 1.61 -20.44
N THR A 236 -14.26 2.92 -20.54
CA THR A 236 -15.56 3.58 -20.59
C THR A 236 -15.94 4.07 -22.01
N ALA A 237 -15.22 3.64 -23.06
CA ALA A 237 -15.39 4.13 -24.42
C ALA A 237 -16.77 3.81 -25.02
N TRP A 238 -17.41 2.74 -24.58
CA TRP A 238 -18.74 2.33 -25.04
C TRP A 238 -19.80 3.44 -24.93
N VAL A 239 -19.64 4.37 -23.99
CA VAL A 239 -20.58 5.47 -23.74
C VAL A 239 -20.69 6.44 -24.91
N GLU A 240 -19.68 6.50 -25.78
CA GLU A 240 -19.65 7.39 -26.95
C GLU A 240 -20.46 6.84 -28.13
N ASN A 241 -20.84 5.58 -28.12
CA ASN A 241 -21.66 4.99 -29.17
C ASN A 241 -23.02 5.70 -29.24
N ARG A 242 -23.52 5.91 -30.47
CA ARG A 242 -24.65 6.80 -30.74
C ARG A 242 -25.97 6.20 -30.26
N THR A 243 -26.23 4.96 -30.64
CA THR A 243 -27.51 4.28 -30.33
C THR A 243 -27.44 3.46 -29.06
N LEU A 244 -28.59 3.15 -28.49
CA LEU A 244 -28.66 2.26 -27.34
C LEU A 244 -28.21 0.83 -27.73
N ALA A 245 -28.63 0.38 -28.91
CA ALA A 245 -28.26 -0.93 -29.43
C ALA A 245 -26.75 -1.10 -29.56
N GLU A 246 -26.04 -0.11 -30.12
CA GLU A 246 -24.57 -0.14 -30.21
C GLU A 246 -23.92 -0.22 -28.82
N ARG A 247 -24.42 0.53 -27.85
CA ARG A 247 -23.89 0.50 -26.48
C ARG A 247 -24.13 -0.84 -25.79
N GLN A 248 -25.32 -1.39 -25.92
CA GLN A 248 -25.67 -2.72 -25.40
C GLN A 248 -24.81 -3.81 -26.04
N TYR A 249 -24.58 -3.72 -27.34
CA TYR A 249 -23.73 -4.67 -28.06
C TYR A 249 -22.27 -4.61 -27.60
N GLU A 250 -21.68 -3.41 -27.47
CA GLU A 250 -20.31 -3.27 -26.96
C GLU A 250 -20.18 -3.76 -25.51
N MET A 251 -21.17 -3.46 -24.66
CA MET A 251 -21.18 -3.98 -23.30
C MET A 251 -21.33 -5.50 -23.25
N ALA A 252 -22.15 -6.07 -24.14
CA ALA A 252 -22.26 -7.54 -24.25
C ALA A 252 -20.93 -8.19 -24.60
N LYS A 253 -20.14 -7.58 -25.50
CA LYS A 253 -18.80 -8.05 -25.84
C LYS A 253 -17.86 -7.99 -24.64
N GLN A 254 -17.85 -6.85 -23.92
CA GLN A 254 -17.01 -6.70 -22.73
C GLN A 254 -17.37 -7.74 -21.65
N PHE A 255 -18.66 -7.94 -21.36
CA PHE A 255 -19.06 -8.96 -20.40
C PHE A 255 -18.72 -10.38 -20.84
N LEU A 256 -18.75 -10.64 -22.15
CA LEU A 256 -18.30 -11.93 -22.68
C LEU A 256 -16.79 -12.14 -22.42
N GLU A 257 -15.97 -11.11 -22.61
CA GLU A 257 -14.53 -11.15 -22.33
C GLU A 257 -14.25 -11.34 -20.84
N PHE A 258 -15.05 -10.74 -19.96
CA PHE A 258 -14.94 -10.95 -18.50
C PHE A 258 -15.47 -12.32 -18.04
N GLY A 259 -16.10 -13.11 -18.94
CA GLY A 259 -16.72 -14.40 -18.61
C GLY A 259 -18.10 -14.28 -17.94
N ASP A 260 -18.70 -13.11 -17.94
CA ASP A 260 -20.08 -12.91 -17.48
C ASP A 260 -21.08 -13.20 -18.60
N TYR A 261 -21.28 -14.48 -18.83
CA TYR A 261 -22.14 -14.98 -19.92
C TYR A 261 -23.58 -14.56 -19.78
N LEU A 262 -24.07 -14.36 -18.54
CA LEU A 262 -25.47 -13.97 -18.32
C LEU A 262 -25.73 -12.54 -18.79
N ARG A 263 -24.89 -11.58 -18.33
CA ARG A 263 -25.03 -10.18 -18.76
C ARG A 263 -24.72 -10.03 -20.25
N ALA A 264 -23.72 -10.75 -20.76
CA ALA A 264 -23.42 -10.78 -22.19
C ALA A 264 -24.62 -11.24 -23.03
N ALA A 265 -25.27 -12.32 -22.63
CA ALA A 265 -26.44 -12.84 -23.35
C ALA A 265 -27.65 -11.88 -23.28
N ILE A 266 -27.94 -11.30 -22.11
CA ILE A 266 -29.04 -10.35 -21.92
C ILE A 266 -28.86 -9.13 -22.82
N LEU A 267 -27.68 -8.47 -22.71
CA LEU A 267 -27.42 -7.24 -23.45
C LEU A 267 -27.25 -7.49 -24.95
N GLY A 268 -26.68 -8.64 -25.35
CA GLY A 268 -26.62 -9.05 -26.74
C GLY A 268 -27.99 -9.24 -27.34
N PHE A 269 -28.91 -9.86 -26.62
CA PHE A 269 -30.30 -10.02 -27.08
C PHE A 269 -31.02 -8.68 -27.14
N GLU A 270 -30.94 -7.85 -26.11
CA GLU A 270 -31.53 -6.51 -26.09
C GLU A 270 -31.02 -5.62 -27.23
N SER A 271 -29.74 -5.71 -27.57
CA SER A 271 -29.16 -4.94 -28.69
C SER A 271 -29.76 -5.25 -30.04
N LEU A 272 -30.37 -6.45 -30.21
CA LEU A 272 -31.09 -6.86 -31.44
C LEU A 272 -32.54 -6.37 -31.48
N LEU A 273 -33.12 -6.06 -30.31
CA LEU A 273 -34.51 -5.64 -30.18
C LEU A 273 -34.67 -4.11 -30.16
N THR A 274 -33.57 -3.37 -29.91
CA THR A 274 -33.54 -1.91 -29.83
C THR A 274 -33.12 -1.27 -31.13
#